data_e3c99c35b4dc2e6849d82dc886b79836
#
_entry.id   e3c99c35b4dc2e6849d82dc886b79836
#
_cell.length_a   1.000
_cell.length_b   1.000
_cell.length_c   1.000
_cell.angle_alpha   90.00
_cell.angle_beta   90.00
_cell.angle_gamma   90.00
#
_symmetry.space_group_name_H-M   'P 1'
#
loop_
_entity.id
_entity.type
_entity.pdbx_description
1 polymer ?
#
loop_
_entity_poly.entity_id
_entity_poly.type
_entity_poly.pdbx_seq_one_letter_code
_entity_poly.pdbx_strand_id
1 'polypeptide(L)'
;MEAIYRKIMTTKNYKTYKQIPAAIREQENFAGSSVQGYKENDWYYVYSYGTIMAIVLANDAGVVLNKQHYSPTTSKIQNILRWLFEDATVYEVYPAGETMYRDNKAMREKAEDVAIADA
;
A
#
# COMPACT_ATOMS: atom_id res chain seq x y z
N MET A 1 -8.00 8.83 6.79
CA MET A 1 -6.64 8.40 7.18
C MET A 1 -6.49 8.17 8.67
N GLU A 2 -6.91 9.12 9.47
CA GLU A 2 -6.73 9.02 10.93
C GLU A 2 -7.38 7.77 11.52
N ALA A 3 -8.60 7.44 11.10
CA ALA A 3 -9.30 6.25 11.61
C ALA A 3 -8.57 4.95 11.24
N ILE A 4 -8.06 4.86 10.01
CA ILE A 4 -7.31 3.68 9.55
C ILE A 4 -5.99 3.58 10.32
N TYR A 5 -5.27 4.69 10.44
CA TYR A 5 -4.01 4.73 11.16
C TYR A 5 -4.19 4.29 12.61
N ARG A 6 -5.22 4.84 13.27
CA ARG A 6 -5.53 4.51 14.66
C ARG A 6 -5.86 3.02 14.82
N LYS A 7 -6.62 2.46 13.88
CA LYS A 7 -6.98 1.05 13.89
C LYS A 7 -5.76 0.15 13.73
N ILE A 8 -4.83 0.53 12.84
CA ILE A 8 -3.58 -0.21 12.64
C ILE A 8 -2.72 -0.13 13.89
N MET A 9 -2.62 1.05 14.50
CA MET A 9 -1.79 1.27 15.68
C MET A 9 -2.31 0.53 16.93
N THR A 10 -3.60 0.18 16.96
CA THR A 10 -4.14 -0.60 18.07
C THR A 10 -3.96 -2.10 17.89
N THR A 11 -3.56 -2.55 16.70
CA THR A 11 -3.26 -3.98 16.50
C THR A 11 -1.95 -4.31 17.21
N LYS A 12 -1.90 -5.50 17.79
CA LYS A 12 -0.68 -6.01 18.44
C LYS A 12 0.21 -6.75 17.46
N ASN A 13 -0.15 -6.79 16.20
CA ASN A 13 0.57 -7.52 15.16
C ASN A 13 1.71 -6.67 14.60
N TYR A 14 2.76 -6.48 15.39
CA TYR A 14 3.95 -5.74 15.00
C TYR A 14 4.85 -6.61 14.14
N LYS A 15 5.34 -6.05 13.01
CA LYS A 15 6.24 -6.75 12.10
C LYS A 15 7.54 -5.98 11.90
N THR A 16 8.63 -6.72 11.87
CA THR A 16 9.93 -6.18 11.45
C THR A 16 10.04 -6.25 9.93
N TYR A 17 11.01 -5.58 9.35
CA TYR A 17 11.20 -5.61 7.89
C TYR A 17 11.36 -7.02 7.34
N LYS A 18 11.95 -7.93 8.09
CA LYS A 18 12.09 -9.33 7.68
C LYS A 18 10.73 -10.01 7.49
N GLN A 19 9.77 -9.63 8.29
CA GLN A 19 8.44 -10.27 8.33
C GLN A 19 7.42 -9.59 7.41
N ILE A 20 7.70 -8.34 6.97
CA ILE A 20 6.78 -7.56 6.18
C ILE A 20 6.41 -8.22 4.85
N PRO A 21 7.36 -8.75 4.06
CA PRO A 21 6.98 -9.37 2.78
C PRO A 21 5.93 -10.48 2.92
N ALA A 22 6.10 -11.36 3.90
CA ALA A 22 5.14 -12.44 4.13
C ALA A 22 3.78 -11.88 4.60
N ALA A 23 3.81 -10.87 5.47
CA ALA A 23 2.58 -10.24 5.96
C ALA A 23 1.79 -9.60 4.82
N ILE A 24 2.47 -8.94 3.88
CA ILE A 24 1.82 -8.34 2.71
C ILE A 24 1.27 -9.43 1.79
N ARG A 25 2.04 -10.48 1.54
CA ARG A 25 1.61 -11.57 0.68
C ARG A 25 0.34 -12.24 1.21
N GLU A 26 0.24 -12.38 2.52
CA GLU A 26 -0.92 -12.97 3.17
C GLU A 26 -2.01 -11.95 3.51
N GLN A 27 -1.80 -10.69 3.17
CA GLN A 27 -2.73 -9.59 3.42
C GLN A 27 -3.11 -9.48 4.90
N GLU A 28 -2.12 -9.59 5.77
CA GLU A 28 -2.33 -9.42 7.20
C GLU A 28 -2.42 -7.93 7.57
N ASN A 29 -3.25 -7.64 8.56
CA ASN A 29 -3.21 -6.33 9.20
C ASN A 29 -2.01 -6.30 10.12
N PHE A 30 -1.11 -5.33 9.91
CA PHE A 30 0.09 -5.23 10.73
C PHE A 30 0.54 -3.79 10.88
N ALA A 31 1.34 -3.55 11.91
CA ALA A 31 2.05 -2.29 12.12
C ALA A 31 3.54 -2.56 12.22
N GLY A 32 4.33 -1.79 11.51
CA GLY A 32 5.79 -1.77 11.63
C GLY A 32 6.25 -0.39 12.08
N SER A 33 7.56 -0.16 12.10
CA SER A 33 8.10 1.13 12.54
C SER A 33 7.69 2.28 11.61
N SER A 34 7.64 2.03 10.31
CA SER A 34 7.26 3.03 9.33
C SER A 34 6.25 2.51 8.30
N VAL A 35 6.01 1.21 8.29
CA VAL A 35 5.18 0.54 7.30
C VAL A 35 4.00 -0.12 8.00
N GLN A 36 2.81 0.05 7.44
CA GLN A 36 1.59 -0.58 7.93
C GLN A 36 0.87 -1.27 6.77
N GLY A 37 0.22 -2.38 7.07
CA GLY A 37 -0.65 -3.07 6.13
C GLY A 37 -2.05 -3.18 6.69
N TYR A 38 -3.05 -2.96 5.83
CA TYR A 38 -4.43 -2.95 6.31
C TYR A 38 -5.38 -3.40 5.22
N LYS A 39 -6.19 -4.40 5.56
CA LYS A 39 -7.25 -4.87 4.67
C LYS A 39 -8.54 -4.11 4.98
N GLU A 40 -9.12 -3.48 3.96
CA GLU A 40 -10.39 -2.78 4.09
C GLU A 40 -11.29 -3.20 2.93
N ASN A 41 -12.42 -3.76 3.27
CA ASN A 41 -13.31 -4.39 2.31
C ASN A 41 -12.53 -5.48 1.55
N ASP A 42 -12.48 -5.42 0.23
CA ASP A 42 -11.77 -6.41 -0.58
C ASP A 42 -10.39 -5.95 -1.04
N TRP A 43 -9.96 -4.77 -0.65
CA TRP A 43 -8.67 -4.21 -1.05
C TRP A 43 -7.70 -4.23 0.12
N TYR A 44 -6.40 -4.39 -0.20
CA TYR A 44 -5.35 -4.37 0.81
C TYR A 44 -4.43 -3.19 0.56
N TYR A 45 -4.15 -2.43 1.60
CA TYR A 45 -3.38 -1.20 1.53
C TYR A 45 -2.05 -1.36 2.26
N VAL A 46 -0.98 -0.84 1.66
CA VAL A 46 0.33 -0.75 2.31
C VAL A 46 0.69 0.72 2.40
N TYR A 47 1.02 1.16 3.60
CA TYR A 47 1.37 2.55 3.90
C TYR A 47 2.82 2.67 4.32
N SER A 48 3.46 3.79 4.00
CA SER A 48 4.73 4.20 4.56
C SER A 48 4.56 5.62 5.09
N TYR A 49 4.74 5.82 6.40
CA TYR A 49 4.51 7.10 7.06
C TYR A 49 3.14 7.70 6.72
N GLY A 50 2.13 6.86 6.64
CA GLY A 50 0.76 7.29 6.35
C GLY A 50 0.44 7.51 4.87
N THR A 51 1.42 7.44 3.99
CA THR A 51 1.19 7.57 2.55
C THR A 51 1.02 6.18 1.92
N ILE A 52 0.01 6.02 1.08
CA ILE A 52 -0.27 4.75 0.43
C ILE A 52 0.84 4.44 -0.58
N MET A 53 1.47 3.29 -0.42
CA MET A 53 2.50 2.79 -1.34
C MET A 53 1.96 1.75 -2.29
N ALA A 54 0.95 0.98 -1.88
CA ALA A 54 0.33 -0.03 -2.72
C ALA A 54 -1.14 -0.21 -2.35
N ILE A 55 -1.95 -0.51 -3.36
CA ILE A 55 -3.32 -0.98 -3.17
C ILE A 55 -3.46 -2.26 -3.97
N VAL A 56 -3.65 -3.38 -3.27
CA VAL A 56 -3.87 -4.69 -3.90
C VAL A 56 -5.37 -4.86 -4.10
N LEU A 57 -5.78 -4.97 -5.35
CA LEU A 57 -7.20 -5.05 -5.70
C LEU A 57 -7.73 -6.47 -5.55
N ALA A 58 -9.05 -6.57 -5.44
CA ALA A 58 -9.72 -7.86 -5.31
C ALA A 58 -9.68 -8.66 -6.61
N ASN A 59 -9.84 -9.98 -6.51
CA ASN A 59 -10.03 -10.89 -7.65
C ASN A 59 -8.91 -10.81 -8.68
N ASP A 60 -7.67 -10.61 -8.22
CA ASP A 60 -6.49 -10.53 -9.08
C ASP A 60 -6.59 -9.43 -10.15
N ALA A 61 -7.37 -8.38 -9.90
CA ALA A 61 -7.52 -7.27 -10.83
C ALA A 61 -6.22 -6.49 -11.04
N GLY A 62 -5.31 -6.56 -10.07
CA GLY A 62 -4.01 -5.94 -10.17
C GLY A 62 -3.59 -5.24 -8.89
N VAL A 63 -2.46 -4.56 -8.98
CA VAL A 63 -1.87 -3.81 -7.89
C VAL A 63 -1.55 -2.40 -8.36
N VAL A 64 -1.98 -1.41 -7.60
CA VAL A 64 -1.62 0.00 -7.85
C VAL A 64 -0.42 0.31 -7.00
N LEU A 65 0.69 0.71 -7.62
CA LEU A 65 1.93 1.02 -6.91
C LEU A 65 2.25 2.51 -7.01
N ASN A 66 2.61 3.10 -5.87
CA ASN A 66 3.09 4.47 -5.80
C ASN A 66 4.58 4.47 -6.17
N LYS A 67 4.91 5.12 -7.28
CA LYS A 67 6.28 5.18 -7.80
C LYS A 67 6.94 6.54 -7.55
N GLN A 68 6.29 7.44 -6.83
CA GLN A 68 6.86 8.73 -6.47
C GLN A 68 8.04 8.54 -5.52
N HIS A 69 9.11 9.28 -5.75
CA HIS A 69 10.25 9.27 -4.84
C HIS A 69 9.96 10.12 -3.61
N TYR A 70 10.19 9.57 -2.41
CA TYR A 70 9.98 10.29 -1.14
C TYR A 70 11.28 10.36 -0.33
N SER A 71 11.72 9.22 0.18
CA SER A 71 12.89 9.13 1.05
C SER A 71 13.54 7.76 0.89
N PRO A 72 14.79 7.59 1.34
CA PRO A 72 15.44 6.27 1.29
C PRO A 72 14.65 5.19 2.05
N THR A 73 14.07 5.53 3.19
CA THR A 73 13.26 4.58 3.97
C THR A 73 12.02 4.14 3.20
N THR A 74 11.33 5.08 2.58
CA THR A 74 10.15 4.75 1.75
C THR A 74 10.55 3.98 0.50
N SER A 75 11.69 4.32 -0.11
CA SER A 75 12.19 3.58 -1.28
C SER A 75 12.44 2.11 -0.97
N LYS A 76 12.83 1.80 0.26
CA LYS A 76 13.05 0.42 0.68
C LYS A 76 11.75 -0.40 0.58
N ILE A 77 10.65 0.13 1.07
CA ILE A 77 9.37 -0.59 0.96
C ILE A 77 8.87 -0.61 -0.47
N GLN A 78 9.10 0.45 -1.25
CA GLN A 78 8.72 0.47 -2.65
C GLN A 78 9.46 -0.63 -3.44
N ASN A 79 10.73 -0.87 -3.15
CA ASN A 79 11.49 -1.95 -3.77
C ASN A 79 10.96 -3.33 -3.38
N ILE A 80 10.58 -3.50 -2.12
CA ILE A 80 9.97 -4.75 -1.66
C ILE A 80 8.67 -5.00 -2.41
N LEU A 81 7.83 -3.98 -2.55
CA LEU A 81 6.55 -4.11 -3.24
C LEU A 81 6.73 -4.45 -4.72
N ARG A 82 7.70 -3.82 -5.39
CA ARG A 82 8.01 -4.11 -6.79
C ARG A 82 8.39 -5.59 -6.96
N TRP A 83 9.21 -6.08 -6.05
CA TRP A 83 9.65 -7.47 -6.08
C TRP A 83 8.50 -8.44 -5.77
N LEU A 84 7.68 -8.14 -4.76
CA LEU A 84 6.56 -9.00 -4.37
C LEU A 84 5.52 -9.15 -5.47
N PHE A 85 5.31 -8.10 -6.26
CA PHE A 85 4.26 -8.05 -7.27
C PHE A 85 4.82 -8.08 -8.69
N GLU A 86 6.03 -8.61 -8.88
CA GLU A 86 6.66 -8.64 -10.20
C GLU A 86 5.85 -9.45 -11.23
N ASP A 87 5.10 -10.45 -10.80
CA ASP A 87 4.28 -11.28 -11.68
C ASP A 87 2.82 -10.81 -11.76
N ALA A 88 2.49 -9.74 -11.08
CA ALA A 88 1.13 -9.20 -11.08
C ALA A 88 0.95 -8.15 -12.17
N THR A 89 -0.31 -7.84 -12.49
CA THR A 89 -0.62 -6.68 -13.31
C THR A 89 -0.44 -5.44 -12.44
N VAL A 90 0.49 -4.59 -12.80
CA VAL A 90 0.85 -3.41 -12.00
C VAL A 90 0.43 -2.14 -12.72
N TYR A 91 -0.21 -1.24 -11.98
CA TYR A 91 -0.59 0.10 -12.43
C TYR A 91 0.23 1.10 -11.63
N GLU A 92 1.13 1.80 -12.29
CA GLU A 92 2.04 2.74 -11.63
C GLU A 92 1.41 4.12 -11.53
N VAL A 93 1.55 4.76 -10.36
CA VAL A 93 1.08 6.11 -10.12
C VAL A 93 2.24 6.94 -9.62
N TYR A 94 2.36 8.16 -10.16
CA TYR A 94 3.34 9.14 -9.73
C TYR A 94 2.59 10.34 -9.18
N PRO A 95 2.06 10.28 -7.95
CA PRO A 95 1.41 11.44 -7.34
C PRO A 95 2.46 12.53 -7.13
N ALA A 96 2.06 13.76 -7.06
CA ALA A 96 3.03 14.86 -7.07
C ALA A 96 3.96 14.90 -5.85
N GLY A 97 3.66 14.14 -4.80
CA GLY A 97 4.46 14.15 -3.58
C GLY A 97 4.28 15.42 -2.77
N GLU A 98 3.21 16.16 -2.99
CA GLU A 98 2.97 17.45 -2.34
C GLU A 98 2.44 17.29 -0.92
N THR A 99 1.41 16.45 -0.74
CA THR A 99 0.84 16.15 0.57
C THR A 99 0.41 14.70 0.62
N MET A 100 0.40 14.14 1.81
CA MET A 100 -0.11 12.79 2.04
C MET A 100 -1.56 12.65 1.57
N TYR A 101 -2.38 13.65 1.84
CA TYR A 101 -3.79 13.63 1.44
C TYR A 101 -3.95 13.53 -0.07
N ARG A 102 -3.22 14.35 -0.82
CA ARG A 102 -3.31 14.36 -2.28
C ARG A 102 -2.75 13.08 -2.90
N ASP A 103 -1.64 12.59 -2.36
CA ASP A 103 -1.02 11.38 -2.87
C ASP A 103 -1.92 10.17 -2.63
N ASN A 104 -2.53 10.09 -1.45
CA ASN A 104 -3.46 9.01 -1.13
C ASN A 104 -4.72 9.08 -2.00
N LYS A 105 -5.20 10.28 -2.27
CA LYS A 105 -6.35 10.47 -3.16
C LYS A 105 -6.03 9.97 -4.56
N ALA A 106 -4.85 10.31 -5.09
CA ALA A 106 -4.42 9.88 -6.42
C ALA A 106 -4.34 8.34 -6.49
N MET A 107 -3.82 7.71 -5.46
CA MET A 107 -3.74 6.25 -5.38
C MET A 107 -5.12 5.61 -5.40
N ARG A 108 -6.04 6.13 -4.59
CA ARG A 108 -7.40 5.60 -4.53
C ARG A 108 -8.18 5.81 -5.81
N GLU A 109 -8.02 6.96 -6.45
CA GLU A 109 -8.68 7.24 -7.72
C GLU A 109 -8.22 6.26 -8.79
N LYS A 110 -6.92 5.97 -8.85
CA LYS A 110 -6.41 4.98 -9.81
C LYS A 110 -6.95 3.60 -9.52
N ALA A 111 -7.02 3.20 -8.25
CA ALA A 111 -7.56 1.90 -7.88
C ALA A 111 -9.03 1.78 -8.28
N GLU A 112 -9.81 2.84 -8.06
CA GLU A 112 -11.22 2.86 -8.46
C GLU A 112 -11.37 2.76 -9.98
N ASP A 113 -10.55 3.48 -10.73
CA ASP A 113 -10.58 3.43 -12.20
C ASP A 113 -10.28 2.01 -12.71
N VAL A 114 -9.28 1.36 -12.13
CA VAL A 114 -8.92 -0.01 -12.52
C VAL A 114 -10.04 -0.98 -12.16
N ALA A 115 -10.61 -0.85 -10.97
CA ALA A 115 -11.68 -1.72 -10.52
C ALA A 115 -12.93 -1.58 -11.40
N ILE A 116 -13.27 -0.37 -11.82
CA ILE A 116 -14.39 -0.11 -12.71
C ILE A 116 -14.13 -0.75 -14.09
N ALA A 117 -12.93 -0.56 -14.62
CA ALA A 117 -12.57 -1.11 -15.93
C ALA A 117 -12.56 -2.63 -15.94
N ASP A 118 -12.27 -3.26 -14.81
CA ASP A 118 -12.19 -4.71 -14.68
C ASP A 118 -13.56 -5.37 -14.40
N ALA A 119 -14.55 -4.56 -14.08
CA ALA A 119 -15.88 -5.05 -13.69
C ALA A 119 -16.70 -5.60 -14.91
#